data_b5f2989047a2dd92e1417180cb3c3893
#
_entry.id   b5f2989047a2dd92e1417180cb3c3893
#
_cell.length_a   1.000
_cell.length_b   1.000
_cell.length_c   1.000
_cell.angle_alpha   90.00
_cell.angle_beta   90.00
_cell.angle_gamma   90.00
#
_symmetry.space_group_name_H-M   'P 1'
#
loop_
_entity.id
_entity.type
_entity.pdbx_description
1 polymer ?
#
loop_
_entity_poly.entity_id
_entity_poly.type
_entity_poly.pdbx_seq_one_letter_code
_entity_poly.pdbx_strand_id
1 'polypeptide(L)'
;MKTKIAKIPDFYACAVVSAGHKAAIVVIRCACCTTTSSNIAKGLYKIEKFINFMPMQGKKNYQEKLFTSFKLSDRVSKENFYRRLKEVLDLDFLYPLTNKFYGQSGQKSIDPVVFFKICLVGYLENITTDRGLMDHCSMRMDILYFLDYDIDEPLPWHSTISRTRQLFPEDIFEEVFTRVLKLCIEAGLVSGHTQAIDSAPVKANASMDSLEIKVPADELEEHLSKVRVQSSRDRKAKENKAPKEQQEITASKKELQEIKSRNKRWSEDQDMRPGAKNKGSRYTSNKTHYSPTDPDSRISVKPGKARKLNYLCNISVDTGGHVITDVQAYHADKKDNQYLQDTVARLNRRLRKEGMIWEHLLADTGYSSGENYAYLEARGIKSYIPPHGTYKGGPEDFKYIKEGNYWLCPQGKKVTFRKQKLEKGTLKDNYFTKRSDCKGCPIKESCIGKSHEKRINITAYREEYERNIARIKSPTGRYLKSKRQSTVEPVFGTLKEFMGLRKVNTIGIKQANKCMHLSAMAYNLKKYLKFIQKRAKSGAESLFLYFLPKTVLQNVAWLFLKAPNLAHSQVQSKKQSRLKRLILVRT
;
A
#
# COMPACT_ATOMS: atom_id res chain seq x y z
N MET A 1 -2.54 49.44 8.58
CA MET A 1 -3.28 50.46 9.35
C MET A 1 -3.98 51.39 8.37
N LYS A 2 -5.29 51.37 8.29
CA LYS A 2 -6.07 52.37 7.52
C LYS A 2 -6.80 53.21 8.52
N THR A 3 -6.40 54.45 8.64
CA THR A 3 -7.04 55.46 9.48
C THR A 3 -8.22 56.07 8.70
N LYS A 4 -9.44 55.82 9.13
CA LYS A 4 -10.61 56.57 8.61
C LYS A 4 -10.87 57.77 9.51
N ILE A 5 -10.67 58.94 8.97
CA ILE A 5 -11.03 60.21 9.62
C ILE A 5 -12.46 60.55 9.18
N ALA A 6 -13.39 60.52 10.11
CA ALA A 6 -14.74 61.04 9.89
C ALA A 6 -14.78 62.51 10.35
N LYS A 7 -15.08 63.44 9.42
CA LYS A 7 -15.37 64.86 9.76
C LYS A 7 -16.80 64.97 10.31
N ILE A 8 -16.89 65.37 11.53
CA ILE A 8 -18.16 65.86 12.11
C ILE A 8 -18.14 67.39 11.95
N PRO A 9 -19.21 67.99 11.43
CA PRO A 9 -19.26 69.47 11.30
C PRO A 9 -19.15 70.11 12.66
N ASP A 10 -18.27 71.10 12.71
CA ASP A 10 -18.08 72.05 13.82
C ASP A 10 -17.48 71.47 15.13
N PHE A 11 -16.13 71.50 15.19
CA PHE A 11 -15.31 71.54 16.41
C PHE A 11 -14.75 70.27 17.07
N TYR A 12 -14.92 69.04 16.53
CA TYR A 12 -14.22 67.89 17.11
C TYR A 12 -13.66 66.98 16.03
N ALA A 13 -12.38 66.60 16.11
CA ALA A 13 -11.79 65.54 15.33
C ALA A 13 -11.72 64.27 16.19
N CYS A 14 -12.45 63.19 15.79
CA CYS A 14 -12.34 61.88 16.42
C CYS A 14 -11.52 60.97 15.50
N ALA A 15 -10.43 60.42 16.01
CA ALA A 15 -9.68 59.37 15.34
C ALA A 15 -10.01 58.01 15.96
N VAL A 16 -10.50 57.09 15.14
CA VAL A 16 -10.71 55.69 15.56
C VAL A 16 -9.50 54.89 15.15
N VAL A 17 -8.71 54.45 16.11
CA VAL A 17 -7.58 53.55 15.87
C VAL A 17 -8.02 52.12 16.21
N SER A 18 -8.10 51.28 15.21
CA SER A 18 -8.37 49.84 15.39
C SER A 18 -7.04 49.07 15.45
N ALA A 19 -6.70 48.54 16.61
CA ALA A 19 -5.60 47.64 16.82
C ALA A 19 -6.14 46.38 17.48
N GLY A 20 -6.37 45.32 16.67
CA GLY A 20 -6.91 44.06 17.18
C GLY A 20 -8.35 44.15 17.64
N HIS A 21 -8.90 43.16 18.30
CA HIS A 21 -10.33 43.05 18.67
C HIS A 21 -10.88 44.08 19.68
N LYS A 22 -10.22 45.21 19.91
CA LYS A 22 -10.74 46.29 20.76
C LYS A 22 -10.59 47.65 20.06
N ALA A 23 -11.70 48.34 19.84
CA ALA A 23 -11.70 49.71 19.37
C ALA A 23 -11.66 50.65 20.59
N ALA A 24 -10.66 51.51 20.67
CA ALA A 24 -10.58 52.55 21.67
C ALA A 24 -10.88 53.91 21.01
N ILE A 25 -11.79 54.67 21.56
CA ILE A 25 -12.10 56.04 21.12
C ILE A 25 -11.26 56.99 21.96
N VAL A 26 -10.32 57.67 21.33
CA VAL A 26 -9.53 58.71 21.97
C VAL A 26 -10.16 60.08 21.61
N VAL A 27 -10.73 60.76 22.58
CA VAL A 27 -11.24 62.10 22.42
C VAL A 27 -10.14 63.10 22.78
N ILE A 28 -9.64 63.83 21.79
CA ILE A 28 -8.65 64.90 22.01
C ILE A 28 -9.37 66.18 22.26
N ARG A 29 -9.22 66.76 23.46
CA ARG A 29 -9.78 68.04 23.84
C ARG A 29 -8.92 69.20 23.31
N CYS A 30 -9.51 70.09 22.53
CA CYS A 30 -8.78 71.28 22.11
C CYS A 30 -8.87 72.36 23.26
N ALA A 31 -7.73 72.93 23.60
CA ALA A 31 -7.58 73.83 24.74
C ALA A 31 -8.26 75.21 24.57
N CYS A 32 -8.95 75.44 23.43
CA CYS A 32 -9.48 76.74 23.07
C CYS A 32 -11.01 76.88 23.23
N CYS A 33 -11.73 75.84 23.68
CA CYS A 33 -13.21 75.91 23.74
C CYS A 33 -13.74 75.86 25.16
N THR A 34 -14.15 77.02 25.66
CA THR A 34 -14.96 77.14 26.86
C THR A 34 -16.46 77.08 26.47
N THR A 35 -17.00 75.85 26.47
CA THR A 35 -18.47 75.70 26.34
C THR A 35 -19.02 74.79 27.43
N THR A 36 -20.18 75.15 27.93
CA THR A 36 -20.86 74.60 29.10
C THR A 36 -21.18 73.09 28.99
N SER A 37 -21.15 72.42 30.12
CA SER A 37 -21.22 70.93 30.28
C SER A 37 -22.48 70.23 29.73
N SER A 38 -23.60 71.01 29.49
CA SER A 38 -24.86 70.41 29.02
C SER A 38 -24.88 69.94 27.57
N ASN A 39 -24.05 70.53 26.72
CA ASN A 39 -23.98 70.10 25.30
C ASN A 39 -23.06 68.89 25.05
N ILE A 40 -22.11 68.66 25.97
CA ILE A 40 -21.21 67.51 25.89
C ILE A 40 -21.98 66.25 26.26
N ALA A 41 -22.87 66.27 27.23
CA ALA A 41 -23.68 65.11 27.62
C ALA A 41 -24.65 64.66 26.50
N LYS A 42 -25.25 65.62 25.76
CA LYS A 42 -26.11 65.31 24.60
C LYS A 42 -25.32 64.73 23.40
N GLY A 43 -24.09 65.19 23.20
CA GLY A 43 -23.20 64.66 22.19
C GLY A 43 -22.71 63.21 22.50
N LEU A 44 -22.38 62.95 23.76
CA LEU A 44 -21.99 61.60 24.24
C LEU A 44 -23.18 60.65 24.20
N TYR A 45 -24.41 61.11 24.57
CA TYR A 45 -25.60 60.25 24.47
C TYR A 45 -25.98 59.88 23.02
N LYS A 46 -25.69 60.75 22.06
CA LYS A 46 -25.87 60.47 20.64
C LYS A 46 -24.80 59.54 20.09
N ILE A 47 -23.58 59.61 20.63
CA ILE A 47 -22.49 58.70 20.29
C ILE A 47 -22.70 57.32 20.92
N GLU A 48 -23.16 57.24 22.17
CA GLU A 48 -23.55 55.96 22.80
C GLU A 48 -24.69 55.26 22.05
N LYS A 49 -25.68 56.02 21.53
CA LYS A 49 -26.77 55.45 20.72
C LYS A 49 -26.30 54.98 19.34
N PHE A 50 -25.17 55.49 18.81
CA PHE A 50 -24.58 55.05 17.56
C PHE A 50 -23.60 53.87 17.76
N ILE A 51 -23.07 53.70 18.99
CA ILE A 51 -22.18 52.57 19.34
C ILE A 51 -22.99 51.34 19.74
N ASN A 52 -24.28 51.54 20.10
CA ASN A 52 -25.15 50.43 20.41
C ASN A 52 -25.64 49.73 19.14
N PHE A 53 -25.15 48.47 18.99
CA PHE A 53 -25.72 47.43 18.15
C PHE A 53 -25.38 47.44 16.65
N MET A 54 -24.14 47.17 16.33
CA MET A 54 -23.96 46.16 15.31
C MET A 54 -23.97 44.80 16.02
N PRO A 55 -25.00 43.98 15.88
CA PRO A 55 -24.97 42.62 16.43
C PRO A 55 -23.80 41.90 15.81
N MET A 56 -22.87 41.40 16.62
CA MET A 56 -21.73 40.60 16.14
C MET A 56 -22.20 39.31 15.49
N GLN A 57 -23.45 38.92 15.67
CA GLN A 57 -24.12 37.81 15.06
C GLN A 57 -24.62 38.19 13.66
N GLY A 58 -23.84 37.79 12.62
CA GLY A 58 -24.25 37.91 11.24
C GLY A 58 -25.39 36.95 10.91
N LYS A 59 -26.57 37.46 10.50
CA LYS A 59 -27.64 36.65 9.91
C LYS A 59 -27.44 36.59 8.40
N LYS A 60 -27.24 35.37 7.85
CA LYS A 60 -27.10 35.16 6.41
C LYS A 60 -28.50 35.11 5.77
N ASN A 61 -28.81 36.08 4.92
CA ASN A 61 -29.96 35.97 4.03
C ASN A 61 -29.53 35.20 2.77
N TYR A 62 -30.11 34.01 2.56
CA TYR A 62 -29.89 33.22 1.38
C TYR A 62 -30.96 33.55 0.34
N GLN A 63 -30.51 33.91 -0.85
CA GLN A 63 -31.34 33.98 -2.07
C GLN A 63 -30.72 33.09 -3.11
N GLU A 64 -31.54 32.21 -3.64
CA GLU A 64 -31.14 31.34 -4.75
C GLU A 64 -30.90 32.17 -6.00
N LYS A 65 -29.78 31.97 -6.66
CA LYS A 65 -29.43 32.68 -7.89
C LYS A 65 -29.70 31.75 -9.08
N LEU A 66 -30.52 32.19 -10.05
CA LEU A 66 -30.81 31.48 -11.26
C LEU A 66 -29.58 31.36 -12.17
N PHE A 67 -28.71 32.34 -12.19
CA PHE A 67 -27.50 32.36 -12.99
C PHE A 67 -26.31 32.74 -12.14
N THR A 68 -25.22 31.97 -12.28
CA THR A 68 -23.93 32.28 -11.67
C THR A 68 -22.84 31.97 -12.66
N SER A 69 -22.07 32.97 -13.08
CA SER A 69 -20.90 32.78 -13.95
C SER A 69 -19.64 32.71 -13.08
N PHE A 70 -18.95 31.58 -13.10
CA PHE A 70 -17.63 31.42 -12.47
C PHE A 70 -16.84 30.30 -13.14
N LYS A 71 -15.51 30.33 -13.01
CA LYS A 71 -14.66 29.22 -13.44
C LYS A 71 -14.33 28.33 -12.26
N LEU A 72 -14.35 27.02 -12.44
CA LEU A 72 -13.93 26.05 -11.42
C LEU A 72 -12.50 26.34 -10.93
N SER A 73 -11.62 26.79 -11.83
CA SER A 73 -10.25 27.19 -11.50
C SER A 73 -10.15 28.30 -10.47
N ASP A 74 -11.13 29.22 -10.43
CA ASP A 74 -11.15 30.34 -9.48
C ASP A 74 -11.70 29.92 -8.12
N ARG A 75 -12.55 28.90 -8.12
CA ARG A 75 -13.22 28.37 -6.93
C ARG A 75 -12.36 27.36 -6.18
N VAL A 76 -11.60 26.52 -6.90
CA VAL A 76 -10.73 25.51 -6.31
C VAL A 76 -9.40 26.15 -5.89
N SER A 77 -9.11 26.12 -4.60
CA SER A 77 -7.88 26.69 -4.03
C SER A 77 -6.61 26.08 -4.68
N LYS A 78 -5.56 26.89 -4.84
CA LYS A 78 -4.24 26.44 -5.31
C LYS A 78 -3.62 25.36 -4.41
N GLU A 79 -3.94 25.36 -3.11
CA GLU A 79 -3.47 24.35 -2.15
C GLU A 79 -4.31 23.06 -2.17
N ASN A 80 -5.40 23.02 -2.94
CA ASN A 80 -6.26 21.85 -3.02
C ASN A 80 -5.48 20.65 -3.58
N PHE A 81 -5.72 19.47 -3.01
CA PHE A 81 -5.03 18.23 -3.38
C PHE A 81 -5.23 17.87 -4.85
N TYR A 82 -6.47 17.91 -5.36
CA TYR A 82 -6.79 17.51 -6.74
C TYR A 82 -6.28 18.53 -7.77
N ARG A 83 -6.26 19.82 -7.43
CA ARG A 83 -5.64 20.83 -8.29
C ARG A 83 -4.14 20.57 -8.46
N ARG A 84 -3.43 20.31 -7.37
CA ARG A 84 -2.00 19.98 -7.40
C ARG A 84 -1.73 18.63 -8.07
N LEU A 85 -2.64 17.67 -7.91
CA LEU A 85 -2.55 16.38 -8.60
C LEU A 85 -2.69 16.54 -10.11
N LYS A 86 -3.61 17.40 -10.57
CA LYS A 86 -3.81 17.73 -11.98
C LYS A 86 -2.54 18.33 -12.61
N GLU A 87 -1.84 19.19 -11.90
CA GLU A 87 -0.63 19.87 -12.36
C GLU A 87 0.57 18.91 -12.57
N VAL A 88 0.60 17.80 -11.85
CA VAL A 88 1.75 16.87 -11.88
C VAL A 88 1.48 15.55 -12.60
N LEU A 89 0.22 15.18 -12.79
CA LEU A 89 -0.17 13.90 -13.37
C LEU A 89 -0.48 14.06 -14.86
N ASP A 90 0.52 13.80 -15.69
CA ASP A 90 0.36 13.68 -17.14
C ASP A 90 -0.02 12.24 -17.50
N LEU A 91 -1.15 12.08 -18.19
CA LEU A 91 -1.70 10.80 -18.65
C LEU A 91 -1.92 10.76 -20.19
N ASP A 92 -1.44 11.73 -20.95
CA ASP A 92 -1.67 11.84 -22.40
C ASP A 92 -1.10 10.66 -23.19
N PHE A 93 -0.07 9.99 -22.64
CA PHE A 93 0.47 8.75 -23.20
C PHE A 93 -0.56 7.61 -23.30
N LEU A 94 -1.69 7.71 -22.60
CA LEU A 94 -2.76 6.72 -22.69
C LEU A 94 -3.46 6.72 -24.04
N TYR A 95 -3.57 7.86 -24.72
CA TYR A 95 -4.27 7.93 -26.01
C TYR A 95 -3.68 6.95 -27.03
N PRO A 96 -2.39 6.98 -27.36
CA PRO A 96 -1.81 6.02 -28.30
C PRO A 96 -1.86 4.57 -27.80
N LEU A 97 -1.74 4.33 -26.49
CA LEU A 97 -1.77 2.98 -25.93
C LEU A 97 -3.15 2.34 -25.98
N THR A 98 -4.20 3.14 -25.85
CA THR A 98 -5.58 2.64 -25.74
C THR A 98 -6.35 2.70 -27.05
N ASN A 99 -5.87 3.42 -28.08
CA ASN A 99 -6.55 3.64 -29.34
C ASN A 99 -7.10 2.34 -29.98
N LYS A 100 -6.33 1.25 -29.93
CA LYS A 100 -6.72 -0.07 -30.47
C LYS A 100 -7.93 -0.71 -29.79
N PHE A 101 -8.36 -0.22 -28.63
CA PHE A 101 -9.52 -0.73 -27.91
C PHE A 101 -10.80 0.07 -28.18
N TYR A 102 -10.69 1.17 -28.92
CA TYR A 102 -11.81 2.02 -29.30
C TYR A 102 -12.24 1.69 -30.73
N GLY A 103 -13.55 1.56 -30.94
CA GLY A 103 -14.13 1.36 -32.27
C GLY A 103 -14.14 2.64 -33.09
N GLN A 104 -14.26 2.48 -34.41
CA GLN A 104 -14.34 3.62 -35.34
C GLN A 104 -15.78 4.12 -35.53
N SER A 105 -16.80 3.39 -35.04
CA SER A 105 -18.21 3.71 -35.19
C SER A 105 -18.98 3.48 -33.89
N GLY A 106 -20.13 4.15 -33.74
CA GLY A 106 -20.99 4.03 -32.56
C GLY A 106 -20.88 5.20 -31.57
N GLN A 107 -21.48 5.04 -30.39
CA GLN A 107 -21.46 6.05 -29.35
C GLN A 107 -20.02 6.23 -28.81
N LYS A 108 -19.59 7.47 -28.58
CA LYS A 108 -18.29 7.78 -28.01
C LYS A 108 -18.10 7.07 -26.65
N SER A 109 -17.00 6.35 -26.53
CA SER A 109 -16.60 5.72 -25.28
C SER A 109 -15.96 6.75 -24.36
N ILE A 110 -15.82 6.40 -23.06
CA ILE A 110 -15.15 7.25 -22.08
C ILE A 110 -13.70 7.54 -22.48
N ASP A 111 -13.26 8.76 -22.28
CA ASP A 111 -11.86 9.18 -22.40
C ASP A 111 -10.97 8.34 -21.47
N PRO A 112 -9.85 7.74 -21.97
CA PRO A 112 -8.96 6.92 -21.13
C PRO A 112 -8.32 7.69 -19.99
N VAL A 113 -8.00 8.97 -20.17
CA VAL A 113 -7.44 9.83 -19.11
C VAL A 113 -8.47 10.06 -18.01
N VAL A 114 -9.70 10.39 -18.40
CA VAL A 114 -10.83 10.55 -17.47
C VAL A 114 -11.09 9.24 -16.70
N PHE A 115 -11.09 8.10 -17.40
CA PHE A 115 -11.25 6.80 -16.77
C PHE A 115 -10.22 6.54 -15.67
N PHE A 116 -8.93 6.75 -15.94
CA PHE A 116 -7.89 6.56 -14.93
C PHE A 116 -7.97 7.58 -13.81
N LYS A 117 -8.29 8.85 -14.09
CA LYS A 117 -8.52 9.88 -13.07
C LYS A 117 -9.66 9.49 -12.13
N ILE A 118 -10.81 9.04 -12.65
CA ILE A 118 -11.95 8.55 -11.84
C ILE A 118 -11.53 7.36 -10.97
N CYS A 119 -10.86 6.36 -11.57
CA CYS A 119 -10.39 5.20 -10.81
C CYS A 119 -9.44 5.62 -9.67
N LEU A 120 -8.52 6.55 -9.90
CA LEU A 120 -7.61 7.07 -8.88
C LEU A 120 -8.37 7.79 -7.76
N VAL A 121 -9.40 8.59 -8.08
CA VAL A 121 -10.26 9.23 -7.06
C VAL A 121 -10.88 8.17 -6.15
N GLY A 122 -11.38 7.07 -6.69
CA GLY A 122 -11.94 5.99 -5.89
C GLY A 122 -10.99 5.46 -4.82
N TYR A 123 -9.72 5.23 -5.17
CA TYR A 123 -8.70 4.75 -4.22
C TYR A 123 -8.19 5.87 -3.29
N LEU A 124 -8.11 7.10 -3.75
CA LEU A 124 -7.70 8.25 -2.92
C LEU A 124 -8.73 8.59 -1.84
N GLU A 125 -10.03 8.47 -2.16
CA GLU A 125 -11.17 8.74 -1.27
C GLU A 125 -11.71 7.48 -0.57
N ASN A 126 -11.07 6.32 -0.78
CA ASN A 126 -11.48 5.02 -0.20
C ASN A 126 -12.90 4.58 -0.61
N ILE A 127 -13.32 4.92 -1.82
CA ILE A 127 -14.65 4.56 -2.37
C ILE A 127 -14.50 3.33 -3.24
N THR A 128 -15.09 2.21 -2.82
CA THR A 128 -14.91 0.92 -3.49
C THR A 128 -16.03 0.56 -4.48
N THR A 129 -17.14 1.28 -4.50
CA THR A 129 -18.27 1.02 -5.39
C THR A 129 -18.30 2.02 -6.55
N ASP A 130 -18.43 1.54 -7.79
CA ASP A 130 -18.43 2.41 -8.96
C ASP A 130 -19.61 3.39 -8.95
N ARG A 131 -20.80 3.00 -8.45
CA ARG A 131 -21.96 3.89 -8.31
C ARG A 131 -21.69 5.01 -7.31
N GLY A 132 -21.29 4.68 -6.08
CA GLY A 132 -20.98 5.70 -5.06
C GLY A 132 -19.79 6.59 -5.47
N LEU A 133 -18.87 6.08 -6.30
CA LEU A 133 -17.78 6.88 -6.85
C LEU A 133 -18.30 7.95 -7.81
N MET A 134 -19.22 7.60 -8.71
CA MET A 134 -19.80 8.58 -9.64
C MET A 134 -20.63 9.62 -8.90
N ASP A 135 -21.47 9.21 -7.93
CA ASP A 135 -22.24 10.12 -7.09
C ASP A 135 -21.32 11.09 -6.32
N HIS A 136 -20.22 10.59 -5.76
CA HIS A 136 -19.24 11.40 -5.06
C HIS A 136 -18.52 12.40 -5.98
N CYS A 137 -18.10 11.96 -7.18
CA CYS A 137 -17.42 12.83 -8.14
C CYS A 137 -18.32 13.97 -8.65
N SER A 138 -19.62 13.71 -8.88
CA SER A 138 -20.55 14.71 -9.38
C SER A 138 -20.83 15.85 -8.40
N MET A 139 -20.68 15.61 -7.09
CA MET A 139 -20.96 16.58 -6.04
C MET A 139 -19.72 17.38 -5.58
N ARG A 140 -18.55 17.10 -6.15
CA ARG A 140 -17.27 17.68 -5.70
C ARG A 140 -16.63 18.53 -6.79
N MET A 141 -16.68 19.86 -6.63
CA MET A 141 -16.10 20.81 -7.58
C MET A 141 -14.61 20.65 -7.81
N ASP A 142 -13.85 20.25 -6.77
CA ASP A 142 -12.41 20.02 -6.89
C ASP A 142 -12.09 18.74 -7.68
N ILE A 143 -12.95 17.73 -7.59
CA ILE A 143 -12.84 16.51 -8.37
C ILE A 143 -13.27 16.78 -9.82
N LEU A 144 -14.38 17.49 -10.06
CA LEU A 144 -14.80 17.91 -11.40
C LEU A 144 -13.67 18.69 -12.11
N TYR A 145 -13.05 19.66 -11.42
CA TYR A 145 -11.88 20.36 -11.93
C TYR A 145 -10.71 19.43 -12.29
N PHE A 146 -10.46 18.40 -11.48
CA PHE A 146 -9.43 17.40 -11.75
C PHE A 146 -9.75 16.52 -12.96
N LEU A 147 -11.02 16.20 -13.15
CA LEU A 147 -11.53 15.37 -14.25
C LEU A 147 -11.68 16.13 -15.57
N ASP A 148 -11.53 17.45 -15.57
CA ASP A 148 -11.80 18.34 -16.71
C ASP A 148 -13.28 18.38 -17.13
N TYR A 149 -14.20 18.26 -16.16
CA TYR A 149 -15.66 18.40 -16.32
C TYR A 149 -16.16 19.71 -15.74
N ASP A 150 -17.18 20.27 -16.36
CA ASP A 150 -17.91 21.41 -15.79
C ASP A 150 -19.06 20.94 -14.89
N ILE A 151 -19.73 21.87 -14.19
CA ILE A 151 -20.79 21.55 -13.21
C ILE A 151 -22.04 20.99 -13.89
N ASP A 152 -22.35 21.49 -15.09
CA ASP A 152 -23.52 21.10 -15.91
C ASP A 152 -23.24 19.90 -16.81
N GLU A 153 -21.99 19.42 -16.89
CA GLU A 153 -21.62 18.31 -17.72
C GLU A 153 -21.85 16.98 -17.01
N PRO A 154 -22.64 16.04 -17.62
CA PRO A 154 -22.91 14.76 -17.00
C PRO A 154 -21.68 13.84 -17.01
N LEU A 155 -21.35 13.28 -15.85
CA LEU A 155 -20.30 12.26 -15.72
C LEU A 155 -20.70 10.93 -16.40
N PRO A 156 -19.72 10.11 -16.76
CA PRO A 156 -19.97 8.78 -17.34
C PRO A 156 -20.79 7.90 -16.39
N TRP A 157 -21.60 7.02 -16.97
CA TRP A 157 -22.38 6.08 -16.16
C TRP A 157 -21.48 5.06 -15.43
N HIS A 158 -21.81 4.68 -14.21
CA HIS A 158 -21.00 3.76 -13.38
C HIS A 158 -20.67 2.43 -14.08
N SER A 159 -21.60 1.90 -14.92
CA SER A 159 -21.36 0.67 -15.68
C SER A 159 -20.30 0.84 -16.77
N THR A 160 -20.10 2.05 -17.29
CA THR A 160 -19.04 2.37 -18.25
C THR A 160 -17.66 2.21 -17.61
N ILE A 161 -17.50 2.66 -16.35
CA ILE A 161 -16.24 2.47 -15.60
C ILE A 161 -15.92 0.98 -15.46
N SER A 162 -16.92 0.17 -15.07
CA SER A 162 -16.74 -1.28 -14.92
C SER A 162 -16.38 -1.96 -16.24
N ARG A 163 -17.05 -1.60 -17.34
CA ARG A 163 -16.77 -2.16 -18.68
C ARG A 163 -15.38 -1.77 -19.17
N THR A 164 -15.00 -0.50 -19.04
CA THR A 164 -13.69 0.00 -19.48
C THR A 164 -12.57 -0.66 -18.67
N ARG A 165 -12.76 -0.88 -17.34
CA ARG A 165 -11.82 -1.62 -16.52
C ARG A 165 -11.62 -3.06 -17.01
N GLN A 166 -12.65 -3.71 -17.54
CA GLN A 166 -12.53 -5.04 -18.12
C GLN A 166 -11.87 -5.01 -19.51
N LEU A 167 -12.15 -3.98 -20.31
CA LEU A 167 -11.66 -3.81 -21.68
C LEU A 167 -10.13 -3.64 -21.72
N PHE A 168 -9.58 -2.76 -20.89
CA PHE A 168 -8.15 -2.51 -20.91
C PHE A 168 -7.38 -3.67 -20.26
N PRO A 169 -6.33 -4.22 -20.91
CA PRO A 169 -5.49 -5.27 -20.33
C PRO A 169 -4.64 -4.75 -19.16
N GLU A 170 -4.02 -5.66 -18.42
CA GLU A 170 -3.21 -5.37 -17.24
C GLU A 170 -2.00 -4.48 -17.55
N ASP A 171 -1.40 -4.65 -18.73
CA ASP A 171 -0.20 -3.92 -19.17
C ASP A 171 -0.37 -2.40 -19.13
N ILE A 172 -1.59 -1.91 -19.45
CA ILE A 172 -1.88 -0.47 -19.38
C ILE A 172 -1.82 0.02 -17.95
N PHE A 173 -2.37 -0.74 -16.99
CA PHE A 173 -2.33 -0.37 -15.57
C PHE A 173 -0.90 -0.43 -15.02
N GLU A 174 -0.11 -1.41 -15.47
CA GLU A 174 1.30 -1.52 -15.13
C GLU A 174 2.12 -0.33 -15.69
N GLU A 175 1.85 0.11 -16.92
CA GLU A 175 2.52 1.27 -17.51
C GLU A 175 2.18 2.56 -16.75
N VAL A 176 0.90 2.80 -16.41
CA VAL A 176 0.51 3.96 -15.58
C VAL A 176 1.21 3.92 -14.22
N PHE A 177 1.27 2.74 -13.58
CA PHE A 177 2.02 2.58 -12.32
C PHE A 177 3.50 2.92 -12.50
N THR A 178 4.11 2.46 -13.59
CA THR A 178 5.53 2.72 -13.88
C THR A 178 5.80 4.21 -14.09
N ARG A 179 4.89 4.93 -14.78
CA ARG A 179 4.98 6.39 -14.94
C ARG A 179 4.88 7.14 -13.60
N VAL A 180 3.93 6.74 -12.75
CA VAL A 180 3.80 7.31 -11.40
C VAL A 180 5.04 7.01 -10.54
N LEU A 181 5.61 5.81 -10.65
CA LEU A 181 6.87 5.48 -9.98
C LEU A 181 8.02 6.35 -10.48
N LYS A 182 8.11 6.57 -11.80
CA LYS A 182 9.11 7.44 -12.42
C LYS A 182 9.06 8.85 -11.85
N LEU A 183 7.88 9.46 -11.69
CA LEU A 183 7.73 10.76 -11.02
C LEU A 183 8.34 10.75 -9.61
N CYS A 184 8.15 9.68 -8.85
CA CYS A 184 8.74 9.54 -7.52
C CYS A 184 10.26 9.41 -7.56
N ILE A 185 10.81 8.72 -8.56
CA ILE A 185 12.26 8.55 -8.76
C ILE A 185 12.90 9.88 -9.14
N GLU A 186 12.36 10.58 -10.12
CA GLU A 186 12.86 11.89 -10.60
C GLU A 186 12.83 12.96 -9.50
N ALA A 187 11.83 12.92 -8.62
CA ALA A 187 11.78 13.80 -7.46
C ALA A 187 12.82 13.46 -6.37
N GLY A 188 13.52 12.32 -6.47
CA GLY A 188 14.47 11.85 -5.46
C GLY A 188 13.79 11.23 -4.21
N LEU A 189 12.54 10.79 -4.35
CA LEU A 189 11.79 10.15 -3.26
C LEU A 189 12.15 8.66 -3.09
N VAL A 190 12.71 8.03 -4.12
CA VAL A 190 13.15 6.63 -4.13
C VAL A 190 14.67 6.60 -3.97
N SER A 191 15.18 5.90 -2.96
CA SER A 191 16.63 5.73 -2.75
C SER A 191 17.24 4.70 -3.70
N GLY A 192 16.45 3.70 -4.11
CA GLY A 192 16.85 2.64 -5.00
C GLY A 192 17.81 1.60 -4.41
N HIS A 193 18.31 1.79 -3.18
CA HIS A 193 19.37 0.95 -2.61
C HIS A 193 18.85 -0.30 -1.89
N THR A 194 17.77 -0.16 -1.12
CA THR A 194 17.23 -1.24 -0.29
C THR A 194 15.73 -1.38 -0.48
N GLN A 195 15.30 -2.58 -0.84
CA GLN A 195 13.90 -2.90 -1.09
C GLN A 195 13.36 -3.85 -0.02
N ALA A 196 12.19 -3.54 0.51
CA ALA A 196 11.46 -4.41 1.44
C ALA A 196 10.29 -5.06 0.73
N ILE A 197 10.22 -6.38 0.75
CA ILE A 197 9.14 -7.16 0.11
C ILE A 197 8.26 -7.77 1.20
N ASP A 198 6.94 -7.74 0.99
CA ASP A 198 5.98 -8.42 1.83
C ASP A 198 4.69 -8.72 1.06
N SER A 199 3.86 -9.60 1.62
CA SER A 199 2.59 -10.00 1.05
C SER A 199 1.46 -9.89 2.06
N ALA A 200 0.29 -9.48 1.58
CA ALA A 200 -0.88 -9.43 2.43
C ALA A 200 -2.12 -9.98 1.70
N PRO A 201 -2.98 -10.74 2.39
CA PRO A 201 -4.23 -11.20 1.81
C PRO A 201 -5.21 -10.03 1.61
N VAL A 202 -5.81 -9.98 0.44
CA VAL A 202 -6.89 -9.06 0.04
C VAL A 202 -8.12 -9.90 -0.26
N LYS A 203 -9.27 -9.56 0.35
CA LYS A 203 -10.50 -10.33 0.21
C LYS A 203 -11.00 -10.29 -1.24
N ALA A 204 -11.29 -11.45 -1.80
CA ALA A 204 -11.93 -11.59 -3.10
C ALA A 204 -13.42 -11.17 -3.05
N ASN A 205 -14.01 -10.93 -4.20
CA ASN A 205 -15.43 -10.62 -4.32
C ASN A 205 -16.29 -11.89 -4.37
N ALA A 206 -16.05 -12.79 -3.41
CA ALA A 206 -16.74 -14.07 -3.29
C ALA A 206 -16.98 -14.44 -1.83
N SER A 207 -17.97 -15.33 -1.57
CA SER A 207 -18.30 -15.86 -0.24
C SER A 207 -17.80 -17.28 -0.07
N MET A 208 -17.43 -17.63 1.16
CA MET A 208 -17.14 -19.03 1.54
C MET A 208 -18.38 -19.92 1.50
N ASP A 209 -19.56 -19.34 1.64
CA ASP A 209 -20.83 -20.05 1.67
C ASP A 209 -21.27 -20.51 0.27
N SER A 210 -20.76 -19.86 -0.78
CA SER A 210 -21.03 -20.19 -2.18
C SER A 210 -19.99 -21.13 -2.81
N LEU A 211 -19.16 -21.80 -2.01
CA LEU A 211 -18.18 -22.75 -2.53
C LEU A 211 -18.85 -24.01 -3.06
N GLU A 212 -18.44 -24.43 -4.24
CA GLU A 212 -18.86 -25.66 -4.89
C GLU A 212 -17.71 -26.68 -4.96
N ILE A 213 -18.08 -27.95 -5.07
CA ILE A 213 -17.11 -29.03 -5.29
C ILE A 213 -16.70 -29.01 -6.75
N LYS A 214 -15.41 -29.09 -7.01
CA LYS A 214 -14.85 -29.26 -8.35
C LYS A 214 -15.34 -30.56 -8.99
N VAL A 215 -15.35 -30.60 -10.30
CA VAL A 215 -15.78 -31.77 -11.08
C VAL A 215 -14.57 -32.54 -11.60
N PRO A 216 -14.68 -33.85 -11.86
CA PRO A 216 -13.67 -34.61 -12.58
C PRO A 216 -13.45 -34.03 -13.99
N ALA A 217 -12.22 -34.11 -14.50
CA ALA A 217 -11.87 -33.52 -15.78
C ALA A 217 -12.66 -34.12 -16.98
N ASP A 218 -13.02 -35.37 -16.88
CA ASP A 218 -13.84 -36.10 -17.84
C ASP A 218 -15.32 -35.71 -17.84
N GLU A 219 -15.82 -35.11 -16.76
CA GLU A 219 -17.21 -34.64 -16.63
C GLU A 219 -17.35 -33.11 -16.83
N LEU A 220 -16.25 -32.43 -17.18
CA LEU A 220 -16.21 -30.97 -17.26
C LEU A 220 -17.16 -30.40 -18.31
N GLU A 221 -17.23 -30.99 -19.50
CA GLU A 221 -18.09 -30.48 -20.59
C GLU A 221 -19.58 -30.60 -20.24
N GLU A 222 -19.97 -31.71 -19.62
CA GLU A 222 -21.34 -31.89 -19.15
C GLU A 222 -21.70 -30.87 -18.05
N HIS A 223 -20.80 -30.64 -17.12
CA HIS A 223 -20.99 -29.62 -16.08
C HIS A 223 -21.10 -28.22 -16.68
N LEU A 224 -20.22 -27.85 -17.62
CA LEU A 224 -20.26 -26.54 -18.29
C LEU A 224 -21.54 -26.37 -19.12
N SER A 225 -22.06 -27.43 -19.75
CA SER A 225 -23.33 -27.38 -20.48
C SER A 225 -24.50 -27.11 -19.54
N LYS A 226 -24.55 -27.76 -18.37
CA LYS A 226 -25.55 -27.52 -17.32
C LYS A 226 -25.51 -26.07 -16.80
N VAL A 227 -24.31 -25.55 -16.52
CA VAL A 227 -24.11 -24.16 -16.09
C VAL A 227 -24.52 -23.17 -17.19
N ARG A 228 -24.24 -23.46 -18.47
CA ARG A 228 -24.68 -22.65 -19.62
C ARG A 228 -26.21 -22.63 -19.75
N VAL A 229 -26.87 -23.76 -19.57
CA VAL A 229 -28.34 -23.84 -19.59
C VAL A 229 -28.95 -23.03 -18.46
N GLN A 230 -28.38 -23.07 -17.27
CA GLN A 230 -28.81 -22.22 -16.14
C GLN A 230 -28.55 -20.73 -16.38
N SER A 231 -27.42 -20.37 -17.00
CA SER A 231 -27.05 -18.96 -17.31
C SER A 231 -27.69 -18.45 -18.62
N SER A 232 -28.24 -19.30 -19.48
CA SER A 232 -28.97 -18.87 -20.68
C SER A 232 -30.28 -18.15 -20.37
N ARG A 233 -30.78 -18.24 -19.12
CA ARG A 233 -31.81 -17.32 -18.60
C ARG A 233 -31.30 -15.90 -18.37
N ASP A 234 -29.98 -15.72 -18.15
CA ASP A 234 -29.29 -14.42 -18.07
C ASP A 234 -28.50 -14.21 -19.37
N ARG A 235 -29.15 -13.62 -20.34
CA ARG A 235 -28.64 -13.45 -21.72
C ARG A 235 -27.25 -12.83 -21.81
N LYS A 236 -26.40 -13.46 -22.65
CA LYS A 236 -25.14 -12.98 -23.23
C LYS A 236 -23.90 -13.09 -22.35
N ALA A 237 -23.57 -14.30 -21.91
CA ALA A 237 -22.16 -14.61 -21.65
C ALA A 237 -21.49 -14.99 -22.97
N LYS A 238 -20.59 -14.15 -23.45
CA LYS A 238 -19.83 -14.33 -24.69
C LYS A 238 -19.02 -15.62 -24.66
N GLU A 239 -19.10 -16.34 -25.75
CA GLU A 239 -18.18 -17.39 -26.19
C GLU A 239 -16.74 -16.94 -26.04
N ASN A 240 -15.88 -17.85 -25.64
CA ASN A 240 -14.43 -17.78 -25.44
C ASN A 240 -13.97 -17.65 -23.97
N LYS A 241 -14.18 -18.74 -23.22
CA LYS A 241 -13.38 -18.98 -22.00
C LYS A 241 -12.14 -19.79 -22.37
N ALA A 242 -10.98 -19.21 -22.05
CA ALA A 242 -9.68 -19.80 -22.37
C ALA A 242 -9.40 -21.10 -21.58
N PRO A 243 -8.55 -22.02 -22.10
CA PRO A 243 -8.27 -23.34 -21.48
C PRO A 243 -7.78 -23.30 -20.02
N LYS A 244 -7.23 -22.18 -19.56
CA LYS A 244 -6.78 -22.01 -18.15
C LYS A 244 -7.93 -21.99 -17.13
N GLU A 245 -9.12 -21.54 -17.50
CA GLU A 245 -10.28 -21.52 -16.59
C GLU A 245 -10.79 -22.93 -16.29
N GLN A 246 -10.55 -23.87 -17.17
CA GLN A 246 -10.95 -25.27 -17.00
C GLN A 246 -10.19 -25.96 -15.85
N GLN A 247 -8.90 -25.66 -15.65
CA GLN A 247 -8.09 -26.24 -14.58
C GLN A 247 -8.54 -25.82 -13.17
N GLU A 248 -9.15 -24.63 -13.04
CA GLU A 248 -9.60 -24.13 -11.75
C GLU A 248 -10.85 -24.85 -11.23
N ILE A 249 -11.65 -25.42 -12.13
CA ILE A 249 -12.92 -26.07 -11.83
C ILE A 249 -12.75 -27.59 -11.68
N THR A 250 -11.63 -28.15 -12.11
CA THR A 250 -11.41 -29.61 -12.12
C THR A 250 -10.57 -30.11 -10.93
N ALA A 251 -10.87 -31.34 -10.49
CA ALA A 251 -10.08 -32.06 -9.49
C ALA A 251 -10.01 -33.56 -9.82
N SER A 252 -9.01 -34.27 -9.31
CA SER A 252 -8.90 -35.70 -9.49
C SER A 252 -9.99 -36.48 -8.73
N LYS A 253 -10.50 -37.57 -9.30
CA LYS A 253 -11.51 -38.45 -8.65
C LYS A 253 -11.04 -38.92 -7.27
N LYS A 254 -9.75 -39.20 -7.10
CA LYS A 254 -9.15 -39.59 -5.81
C LYS A 254 -9.31 -38.50 -4.75
N GLU A 255 -8.97 -37.25 -5.08
CA GLU A 255 -9.09 -36.12 -4.15
C GLU A 255 -10.56 -35.84 -3.78
N LEU A 256 -11.48 -36.02 -4.73
CA LEU A 256 -12.92 -35.87 -4.49
C LEU A 256 -13.46 -36.97 -3.56
N GLN A 257 -13.00 -38.23 -3.73
CA GLN A 257 -13.37 -39.33 -2.84
C GLN A 257 -12.81 -39.13 -1.43
N GLU A 258 -11.54 -38.70 -1.30
CA GLU A 258 -10.93 -38.38 -0.01
C GLU A 258 -11.70 -37.33 0.76
N ILE A 259 -12.13 -36.24 0.09
CA ILE A 259 -12.88 -35.17 0.77
C ILE A 259 -14.28 -35.64 1.17
N LYS A 260 -14.96 -36.44 0.35
CA LYS A 260 -16.26 -37.04 0.69
C LYS A 260 -16.13 -37.92 1.93
N SER A 261 -15.14 -38.80 2.02
CA SER A 261 -14.91 -39.67 3.17
C SER A 261 -14.53 -38.90 4.43
N ARG A 262 -13.75 -37.83 4.33
CA ARG A 262 -13.42 -36.97 5.46
C ARG A 262 -14.64 -36.20 5.98
N ASN A 263 -15.47 -35.68 5.08
CA ASN A 263 -16.66 -34.94 5.46
C ASN A 263 -17.69 -35.88 6.10
N LYS A 264 -17.81 -37.12 5.64
CA LYS A 264 -18.66 -38.12 6.24
C LYS A 264 -18.23 -38.44 7.69
N ARG A 265 -16.95 -38.79 7.90
CA ARG A 265 -16.39 -39.06 9.25
C ARG A 265 -16.54 -37.84 10.17
N TRP A 266 -16.29 -36.64 9.65
CA TRP A 266 -16.46 -35.42 10.43
C TRP A 266 -17.93 -35.19 10.86
N SER A 267 -18.90 -35.47 9.99
CA SER A 267 -20.34 -35.42 10.31
C SER A 267 -20.69 -36.42 11.38
N GLU A 268 -20.25 -37.66 11.26
CA GLU A 268 -20.42 -38.74 12.23
C GLU A 268 -19.83 -38.36 13.60
N ASP A 269 -18.60 -37.82 13.63
CA ASP A 269 -17.93 -37.34 14.85
C ASP A 269 -18.67 -36.17 15.52
N GLN A 270 -19.34 -35.30 14.77
CA GLN A 270 -20.11 -34.17 15.29
C GLN A 270 -21.47 -34.63 15.85
N ASP A 271 -22.13 -35.60 15.18
CA ASP A 271 -23.42 -36.14 15.61
C ASP A 271 -23.28 -36.91 16.92
N MET A 272 -22.11 -37.46 17.22
CA MET A 272 -21.79 -38.18 18.47
C MET A 272 -21.52 -37.24 19.66
N ARG A 273 -21.40 -35.92 19.49
CA ARG A 273 -21.15 -34.99 20.61
C ARG A 273 -22.45 -34.43 21.21
N PRO A 274 -22.73 -34.69 22.49
CA PRO A 274 -23.93 -34.15 23.15
C PRO A 274 -23.97 -32.62 23.10
N GLY A 275 -25.05 -32.04 22.57
CA GLY A 275 -25.28 -30.59 22.53
C GLY A 275 -24.64 -29.84 21.38
N ALA A 276 -23.91 -30.49 20.50
CA ALA A 276 -23.37 -29.88 19.30
C ALA A 276 -24.39 -29.81 18.16
N LYS A 277 -25.23 -28.80 18.12
CA LYS A 277 -25.93 -28.47 16.87
C LYS A 277 -24.87 -28.17 15.80
N ASN A 278 -24.98 -28.90 14.70
CA ASN A 278 -24.12 -28.92 13.52
C ASN A 278 -23.71 -27.49 13.04
N LYS A 279 -22.74 -26.84 13.68
CA LYS A 279 -22.20 -25.52 13.33
C LYS A 279 -20.75 -25.56 12.86
N GLY A 280 -20.20 -26.73 12.61
CA GLY A 280 -18.84 -26.85 12.16
C GLY A 280 -18.71 -26.67 10.65
N SER A 281 -17.70 -25.94 10.24
CA SER A 281 -17.37 -25.79 8.82
C SER A 281 -16.92 -27.11 8.22
N ARG A 282 -17.61 -27.59 7.18
CA ARG A 282 -17.18 -28.75 6.39
C ARG A 282 -15.71 -28.62 5.97
N TYR A 283 -15.04 -29.76 5.80
CA TYR A 283 -13.69 -29.78 5.24
C TYR A 283 -13.71 -29.20 3.82
N THR A 284 -13.09 -28.04 3.65
CA THR A 284 -12.95 -27.35 2.37
C THR A 284 -11.48 -27.22 2.02
N SER A 285 -11.11 -27.43 0.76
CA SER A 285 -9.74 -27.34 0.27
C SER A 285 -9.72 -26.70 -1.13
N ASN A 286 -8.69 -25.93 -1.44
CA ASN A 286 -8.47 -25.40 -2.80
C ASN A 286 -8.29 -26.49 -3.86
N LYS A 287 -7.97 -27.73 -3.46
CA LYS A 287 -7.87 -28.88 -4.38
C LYS A 287 -9.24 -29.40 -4.81
N THR A 288 -10.24 -29.29 -3.96
CA THR A 288 -11.55 -29.92 -4.14
C THR A 288 -12.71 -28.97 -4.24
N HIS A 289 -12.52 -27.69 -3.89
CA HIS A 289 -13.55 -26.66 -3.93
C HIS A 289 -13.09 -25.46 -4.73
N TYR A 290 -14.04 -24.76 -5.34
CA TYR A 290 -13.85 -23.49 -6.03
C TYR A 290 -15.02 -22.57 -5.76
N SER A 291 -14.86 -21.28 -6.04
CA SER A 291 -15.95 -20.32 -6.00
C SER A 291 -16.50 -20.13 -7.41
N PRO A 292 -17.79 -20.40 -7.69
CA PRO A 292 -18.38 -20.15 -9.01
C PRO A 292 -18.43 -18.65 -9.34
N THR A 293 -18.52 -17.79 -8.34
CA THR A 293 -18.52 -16.32 -8.53
C THR A 293 -17.14 -15.81 -8.92
N ASP A 294 -16.07 -16.33 -8.32
CA ASP A 294 -14.69 -15.92 -8.57
C ASP A 294 -13.77 -17.15 -8.54
N PRO A 295 -13.66 -17.89 -9.67
CA PRO A 295 -12.89 -19.13 -9.75
C PRO A 295 -11.39 -18.99 -9.46
N ASP A 296 -10.82 -17.79 -9.65
CA ASP A 296 -9.41 -17.50 -9.38
C ASP A 296 -9.13 -17.27 -7.90
N SER A 297 -10.15 -16.97 -7.11
CA SER A 297 -9.98 -16.75 -5.66
C SER A 297 -9.61 -18.05 -4.94
N ARG A 298 -8.80 -17.94 -3.87
CA ARG A 298 -8.33 -19.10 -3.11
C ARG A 298 -8.67 -18.99 -1.64
N ILE A 299 -9.01 -20.14 -1.06
CA ILE A 299 -9.16 -20.27 0.38
C ILE A 299 -7.79 -20.06 1.01
N SER A 300 -7.65 -19.01 1.81
CA SER A 300 -6.46 -18.77 2.59
C SER A 300 -6.75 -18.84 4.09
N VAL A 301 -5.79 -19.38 4.82
CA VAL A 301 -5.90 -19.58 6.27
C VAL A 301 -4.69 -18.94 6.93
N LYS A 302 -4.92 -18.01 7.87
CA LYS A 302 -3.88 -17.59 8.82
C LYS A 302 -4.20 -18.20 10.19
N PRO A 303 -3.18 -18.65 10.95
CA PRO A 303 -3.41 -19.17 12.31
C PRO A 303 -4.28 -18.20 13.13
N GLY A 304 -5.30 -18.73 13.82
CA GLY A 304 -6.22 -17.95 14.65
C GLY A 304 -7.24 -17.07 13.89
N LYS A 305 -7.31 -17.14 12.54
CA LYS A 305 -8.27 -16.37 11.74
C LYS A 305 -9.20 -17.28 10.94
N ALA A 306 -10.44 -16.81 10.73
CA ALA A 306 -11.42 -17.50 9.89
C ALA A 306 -10.89 -17.63 8.44
N ARG A 307 -11.23 -18.75 7.79
CA ARG A 307 -10.97 -18.98 6.36
C ARG A 307 -11.70 -17.96 5.51
N LYS A 308 -11.04 -17.44 4.49
CA LYS A 308 -11.61 -16.47 3.55
C LYS A 308 -11.10 -16.75 2.15
N LEU A 309 -11.90 -16.39 1.14
CA LEU A 309 -11.47 -16.34 -0.25
C LEU A 309 -10.69 -15.04 -0.48
N ASN A 310 -9.45 -15.19 -0.86
CA ASN A 310 -8.51 -14.06 -1.00
C ASN A 310 -7.66 -14.19 -2.26
N TYR A 311 -7.10 -13.05 -2.65
CA TYR A 311 -5.89 -12.90 -3.44
C TYR A 311 -4.74 -12.51 -2.52
N LEU A 312 -3.52 -12.77 -2.93
CA LEU A 312 -2.31 -12.34 -2.24
C LEU A 312 -1.77 -11.08 -2.95
N CYS A 313 -1.79 -9.95 -2.27
CA CYS A 313 -1.13 -8.73 -2.74
C CYS A 313 0.32 -8.76 -2.29
N ASN A 314 1.24 -8.86 -3.23
CA ASN A 314 2.67 -8.77 -2.98
C ASN A 314 3.14 -7.37 -3.38
N ILE A 315 3.89 -6.70 -2.52
CA ILE A 315 4.46 -5.38 -2.79
C ILE A 315 5.95 -5.36 -2.50
N SER A 316 6.66 -4.56 -3.27
CA SER A 316 8.01 -4.11 -2.96
C SER A 316 7.99 -2.63 -2.62
N VAL A 317 8.69 -2.24 -1.57
CA VAL A 317 8.70 -0.87 -1.04
C VAL A 317 10.13 -0.40 -0.84
N ASP A 318 10.48 0.74 -1.40
CA ASP A 318 11.76 1.40 -1.15
C ASP A 318 11.84 1.89 0.30
N THR A 319 12.93 1.55 0.99
CA THR A 319 13.09 1.87 2.42
C THR A 319 13.44 3.33 2.70
N GLY A 320 13.81 4.12 1.70
CA GLY A 320 14.13 5.55 1.83
C GLY A 320 12.88 6.40 1.94
N GLY A 321 12.06 6.42 0.90
CA GLY A 321 10.83 7.22 0.83
C GLY A 321 9.55 6.46 1.15
N HIS A 322 9.61 5.14 1.38
CA HIS A 322 8.45 4.25 1.53
C HIS A 322 7.51 4.29 0.31
N VAL A 323 8.10 4.39 -0.88
CA VAL A 323 7.40 4.33 -2.17
C VAL A 323 7.24 2.89 -2.58
N ILE A 324 6.07 2.52 -3.09
CA ILE A 324 5.83 1.20 -3.66
C ILE A 324 6.53 1.14 -5.01
N THR A 325 7.49 0.23 -5.15
CA THR A 325 8.31 0.06 -6.35
C THR A 325 7.86 -1.10 -7.23
N ASP A 326 7.11 -2.05 -6.65
CA ASP A 326 6.45 -3.14 -7.37
C ASP A 326 5.17 -3.57 -6.66
N VAL A 327 4.19 -4.03 -7.42
CA VAL A 327 2.94 -4.59 -6.90
C VAL A 327 2.41 -5.65 -7.84
N GLN A 328 1.94 -6.79 -7.28
CA GLN A 328 1.38 -7.88 -8.04
C GLN A 328 0.35 -8.67 -7.25
N ALA A 329 -0.72 -9.08 -7.94
CA ALA A 329 -1.69 -10.04 -7.41
C ALA A 329 -1.24 -11.47 -7.68
N TYR A 330 -1.33 -12.32 -6.65
CA TYR A 330 -1.11 -13.76 -6.76
C TYR A 330 -2.25 -14.55 -6.15
N HIS A 331 -2.31 -15.85 -6.47
CA HIS A 331 -3.19 -16.78 -5.80
C HIS A 331 -2.78 -16.98 -4.33
N ALA A 332 -3.75 -16.96 -3.42
CA ALA A 332 -3.49 -16.96 -1.97
C ALA A 332 -3.28 -18.37 -1.38
N ASP A 333 -3.13 -19.41 -2.20
CA ASP A 333 -2.90 -20.80 -1.80
C ASP A 333 -1.41 -21.20 -1.77
N LYS A 334 -0.55 -20.44 -2.41
CA LYS A 334 0.89 -20.65 -2.42
C LYS A 334 1.58 -19.88 -1.30
N LYS A 335 2.80 -20.36 -0.95
CA LYS A 335 3.65 -19.69 0.05
C LYS A 335 4.40 -18.51 -0.57
N ASP A 336 4.70 -17.49 0.25
CA ASP A 336 5.38 -16.27 -0.18
C ASP A 336 6.73 -16.53 -0.85
N ASN A 337 7.49 -17.55 -0.40
CA ASN A 337 8.78 -17.90 -0.98
C ASN A 337 8.71 -18.35 -2.45
N GLN A 338 7.55 -18.81 -2.93
CA GLN A 338 7.37 -19.22 -4.32
C GLN A 338 7.22 -18.04 -5.28
N TYR A 339 6.92 -16.86 -4.76
CA TYR A 339 6.74 -15.65 -5.56
C TYR A 339 7.94 -14.70 -5.54
N LEU A 340 8.94 -14.96 -4.67
CA LEU A 340 10.09 -14.06 -4.50
C LEU A 340 10.84 -13.83 -5.81
N GLN A 341 11.16 -14.91 -6.53
CA GLN A 341 11.98 -14.83 -7.75
C GLN A 341 11.29 -14.02 -8.84
N ASP A 342 9.98 -14.20 -9.01
CA ASP A 342 9.18 -13.43 -9.95
C ASP A 342 9.10 -11.94 -9.56
N THR A 343 8.87 -11.65 -8.28
CA THR A 343 8.86 -10.28 -7.75
C THR A 343 10.20 -9.58 -7.98
N VAL A 344 11.31 -10.26 -7.67
CA VAL A 344 12.67 -9.72 -7.88
C VAL A 344 12.96 -9.49 -9.37
N ALA A 345 12.51 -10.39 -10.25
CA ALA A 345 12.70 -10.24 -11.69
C ALA A 345 11.97 -9.01 -12.24
N ARG A 346 10.70 -8.78 -11.84
CA ARG A 346 9.93 -7.59 -12.23
C ARG A 346 10.56 -6.32 -11.66
N LEU A 347 10.88 -6.32 -10.37
CA LEU A 347 11.51 -5.19 -9.68
C LEU A 347 12.83 -4.79 -10.34
N ASN A 348 13.70 -5.76 -10.65
CA ASN A 348 14.96 -5.52 -11.37
C ASN A 348 14.72 -4.89 -12.73
N ARG A 349 13.77 -5.42 -13.52
CA ARG A 349 13.45 -4.88 -14.85
C ARG A 349 12.99 -3.43 -14.74
N ARG A 350 12.12 -3.13 -13.78
CA ARG A 350 11.51 -1.81 -13.59
C ARG A 350 12.55 -0.79 -13.10
N LEU A 351 13.32 -1.10 -12.08
CA LEU A 351 14.31 -0.18 -11.53
C LEU A 351 15.51 0.05 -12.46
N ARG A 352 15.98 -1.01 -13.15
CA ARG A 352 17.07 -0.87 -14.13
C ARG A 352 16.68 -0.01 -15.34
N LYS A 353 15.41 -0.07 -15.78
CA LYS A 353 14.89 0.80 -16.84
C LYS A 353 15.04 2.29 -16.46
N GLU A 354 14.95 2.60 -15.17
CA GLU A 354 15.14 3.96 -14.63
C GLU A 354 16.57 4.22 -14.12
N GLY A 355 17.54 3.40 -14.52
CA GLY A 355 18.95 3.56 -14.16
C GLY A 355 19.30 3.26 -12.70
N MET A 356 18.40 2.62 -11.94
CA MET A 356 18.60 2.33 -10.53
C MET A 356 19.12 0.91 -10.30
N ILE A 357 20.17 0.80 -9.47
CA ILE A 357 20.74 -0.47 -9.02
C ILE A 357 20.48 -0.61 -7.53
N TRP A 358 19.88 -1.73 -7.11
CA TRP A 358 19.62 -2.01 -5.71
C TRP A 358 20.35 -3.27 -5.26
N GLU A 359 20.75 -3.31 -4.00
CA GLU A 359 21.66 -4.32 -3.47
C GLU A 359 21.07 -5.12 -2.30
N HIS A 360 20.14 -4.56 -1.56
CA HIS A 360 19.64 -5.16 -0.32
C HIS A 360 18.16 -5.51 -0.41
N LEU A 361 17.85 -6.77 -0.07
CA LEU A 361 16.48 -7.27 0.03
C LEU A 361 16.11 -7.58 1.48
N LEU A 362 15.02 -6.97 1.93
CA LEU A 362 14.42 -7.24 3.24
C LEU A 362 13.09 -7.98 3.03
N ALA A 363 12.93 -9.14 3.64
CA ALA A 363 11.65 -9.85 3.63
C ALA A 363 11.44 -10.60 4.95
N ASP A 364 10.24 -11.10 5.17
CA ASP A 364 9.94 -11.88 6.37
C ASP A 364 10.39 -13.36 6.22
N THR A 365 10.19 -14.13 7.28
CA THR A 365 10.53 -15.57 7.33
C THR A 365 9.76 -16.40 6.29
N GLY A 366 8.56 -15.93 5.85
CA GLY A 366 7.75 -16.60 4.83
C GLY A 366 8.46 -16.75 3.48
N TYR A 367 9.40 -15.86 3.18
CA TYR A 367 10.20 -15.87 1.95
C TYR A 367 11.46 -16.74 2.02
N SER A 368 11.76 -17.32 3.19
CA SER A 368 12.97 -18.11 3.41
C SER A 368 12.94 -19.41 2.61
N SER A 369 13.91 -19.57 1.71
CA SER A 369 14.26 -20.86 1.08
C SER A 369 15.71 -20.80 0.59
N GLY A 370 16.39 -21.95 0.52
CA GLY A 370 17.76 -22.03 0.02
C GLY A 370 17.88 -21.59 -1.44
N GLU A 371 16.91 -21.96 -2.27
CA GLU A 371 16.84 -21.54 -3.67
C GLU A 371 16.74 -20.02 -3.81
N ASN A 372 15.96 -19.37 -2.94
CA ASN A 372 15.82 -17.92 -2.96
C ASN A 372 17.10 -17.21 -2.55
N TYR A 373 17.85 -17.76 -1.58
CA TYR A 373 19.14 -17.20 -1.19
C TYR A 373 20.15 -17.32 -2.33
N ALA A 374 20.27 -18.50 -2.94
CA ALA A 374 21.13 -18.73 -4.09
C ALA A 374 20.75 -17.83 -5.29
N TYR A 375 19.45 -17.70 -5.56
CA TYR A 375 18.94 -16.84 -6.63
C TYR A 375 19.30 -15.36 -6.44
N LEU A 376 19.23 -14.87 -5.22
CA LEU A 376 19.57 -13.49 -4.87
C LEU A 376 21.08 -13.27 -4.94
N GLU A 377 21.88 -14.17 -4.39
CA GLU A 377 23.34 -14.08 -4.43
C GLU A 377 23.90 -14.12 -5.85
N ALA A 378 23.34 -14.98 -6.73
CA ALA A 378 23.71 -15.02 -8.15
C ALA A 378 23.44 -13.68 -8.89
N ARG A 379 22.61 -12.80 -8.31
CA ARG A 379 22.30 -11.46 -8.85
C ARG A 379 23.01 -10.33 -8.12
N GLY A 380 23.90 -10.65 -7.20
CA GLY A 380 24.61 -9.66 -6.37
C GLY A 380 23.74 -9.02 -5.29
N ILE A 381 22.54 -9.58 -5.00
CA ILE A 381 21.60 -9.02 -4.04
C ILE A 381 21.83 -9.66 -2.66
N LYS A 382 22.11 -8.86 -1.66
CA LYS A 382 22.28 -9.28 -0.28
C LYS A 382 20.93 -9.44 0.41
N SER A 383 20.57 -10.68 0.73
CA SER A 383 19.32 -10.99 1.43
C SER A 383 19.43 -10.78 2.94
N TYR A 384 18.37 -10.22 3.53
CA TYR A 384 18.14 -10.09 4.96
C TYR A 384 16.78 -10.71 5.30
N ILE A 385 16.68 -12.02 5.08
CA ILE A 385 15.45 -12.82 5.28
C ILE A 385 15.71 -13.79 6.42
N PRO A 386 15.02 -13.67 7.58
CA PRO A 386 15.21 -14.60 8.69
C PRO A 386 14.93 -16.03 8.25
N PRO A 387 15.78 -17.00 8.62
CA PRO A 387 15.58 -18.40 8.26
C PRO A 387 14.34 -18.94 8.96
N HIS A 388 13.67 -19.90 8.33
CA HIS A 388 12.57 -20.62 8.96
C HIS A 388 13.12 -21.44 10.15
N GLY A 389 12.39 -21.49 11.26
CA GLY A 389 12.82 -22.16 12.50
C GLY A 389 13.11 -23.66 12.38
N THR A 390 12.74 -24.28 11.27
CA THR A 390 13.06 -25.70 10.97
C THR A 390 14.45 -25.91 10.37
N TYR A 391 15.17 -24.82 10.00
CA TYR A 391 16.53 -24.96 9.51
C TYR A 391 17.48 -25.31 10.66
N LYS A 392 18.07 -26.50 10.57
CA LYS A 392 19.17 -26.97 11.42
C LYS A 392 20.37 -27.19 10.52
N GLY A 393 21.46 -26.52 10.71
CA GLY A 393 22.66 -26.58 9.86
C GLY A 393 23.29 -27.98 9.67
N GLY A 394 22.73 -28.98 10.34
CA GLY A 394 23.15 -30.37 10.36
C GLY A 394 22.87 -31.02 11.72
N PRO A 395 23.17 -32.28 11.96
CA PRO A 395 23.15 -32.88 13.29
C PRO A 395 24.19 -32.22 14.19
N GLU A 396 23.81 -31.92 15.44
CA GLU A 396 24.63 -31.13 16.39
C GLU A 396 26.00 -31.78 16.67
N ASP A 397 26.07 -33.10 16.73
CA ASP A 397 27.29 -33.86 17.08
C ASP A 397 28.16 -34.23 15.86
N PHE A 398 27.78 -33.83 14.65
CA PHE A 398 28.47 -34.15 13.41
C PHE A 398 29.23 -32.96 12.86
N LYS A 399 30.51 -33.15 12.54
CA LYS A 399 31.34 -32.09 11.95
C LYS A 399 31.38 -32.24 10.42
N TYR A 400 30.99 -31.17 9.70
CA TYR A 400 31.11 -31.15 8.24
C TYR A 400 32.53 -30.78 7.79
N ILE A 401 33.09 -31.54 6.89
CA ILE A 401 34.38 -31.30 6.23
C ILE A 401 34.13 -30.89 4.80
N LYS A 402 34.39 -29.60 4.51
CA LYS A 402 34.04 -28.96 3.24
C LYS A 402 34.89 -29.50 2.07
N GLU A 403 36.20 -29.65 2.29
CA GLU A 403 37.18 -30.09 1.26
C GLU A 403 36.84 -31.48 0.68
N GLY A 404 36.29 -32.36 1.50
CA GLY A 404 35.94 -33.71 1.09
C GLY A 404 34.44 -33.94 0.91
N ASN A 405 33.59 -32.94 1.11
CA ASN A 405 32.14 -33.04 1.04
C ASN A 405 31.57 -34.25 1.83
N TYR A 406 31.97 -34.39 3.08
CA TYR A 406 31.48 -35.42 3.99
C TYR A 406 31.30 -34.89 5.42
N TRP A 407 30.55 -35.64 6.21
CA TRP A 407 30.41 -35.41 7.64
C TRP A 407 31.25 -36.40 8.45
N LEU A 408 31.83 -35.96 9.54
CA LEU A 408 32.42 -36.82 10.56
C LEU A 408 31.42 -37.07 11.67
N CYS A 409 31.13 -38.31 11.99
CA CYS A 409 30.32 -38.68 13.13
C CYS A 409 31.13 -38.51 14.46
N PRO A 410 30.49 -38.48 15.64
CA PRO A 410 31.17 -38.36 16.92
C PRO A 410 32.25 -39.45 17.17
N GLN A 411 32.15 -40.61 16.50
CA GLN A 411 33.09 -41.70 16.53
C GLN A 411 34.14 -41.63 15.40
N GLY A 412 34.31 -40.50 14.73
CA GLY A 412 35.30 -40.27 13.69
C GLY A 412 35.03 -40.97 12.33
N LYS A 413 33.87 -41.62 12.16
CA LYS A 413 33.53 -42.27 10.90
C LYS A 413 32.96 -41.29 9.88
N LYS A 414 33.29 -41.49 8.58
CA LYS A 414 32.85 -40.63 7.48
C LYS A 414 31.41 -40.95 7.06
N VAL A 415 30.59 -39.93 6.96
CA VAL A 415 29.25 -39.95 6.33
C VAL A 415 29.39 -39.28 4.98
N THR A 416 29.49 -40.08 3.92
CA THR A 416 29.85 -39.63 2.58
C THR A 416 28.63 -39.18 1.78
N PHE A 417 28.82 -38.16 0.94
CA PHE A 417 27.81 -37.74 -0.04
C PHE A 417 27.49 -38.89 -1.01
N ARG A 418 26.18 -39.09 -1.27
CA ARG A 418 25.76 -40.10 -2.25
C ARG A 418 25.00 -39.50 -3.42
N LYS A 419 24.02 -38.66 -3.18
CA LYS A 419 23.19 -38.08 -4.23
C LYS A 419 22.43 -36.83 -3.77
N GLN A 420 22.06 -36.04 -4.73
CA GLN A 420 21.05 -35.01 -4.54
C GLN A 420 19.66 -35.55 -4.88
N LYS A 421 18.66 -35.13 -4.14
CA LYS A 421 17.26 -35.48 -4.34
C LYS A 421 16.35 -34.30 -4.10
N LEU A 422 15.38 -34.10 -4.99
CA LEU A 422 14.32 -33.15 -4.76
C LEU A 422 13.28 -33.75 -3.79
N GLU A 423 13.18 -33.20 -2.59
CA GLU A 423 12.23 -33.65 -1.57
C GLU A 423 11.34 -32.49 -1.16
N LYS A 424 10.01 -32.62 -1.34
CA LYS A 424 9.01 -31.61 -1.01
C LYS A 424 9.33 -30.22 -1.62
N GLY A 425 9.84 -30.22 -2.85
CA GLY A 425 10.18 -28.99 -3.56
C GLY A 425 11.50 -28.31 -3.13
N THR A 426 12.32 -29.00 -2.32
CA THR A 426 13.64 -28.51 -1.90
C THR A 426 14.71 -29.49 -2.31
N LEU A 427 15.80 -29.01 -2.93
CA LEU A 427 16.95 -29.82 -3.27
C LEU A 427 17.75 -30.16 -2.02
N LYS A 428 17.94 -31.45 -1.76
CA LYS A 428 18.65 -31.97 -0.59
C LYS A 428 19.81 -32.83 -0.97
N ASP A 429 20.91 -32.67 -0.27
CA ASP A 429 22.06 -33.53 -0.29
C ASP A 429 21.87 -34.67 0.71
N ASN A 430 22.06 -35.88 0.23
CA ASN A 430 21.91 -37.09 1.03
C ASN A 430 23.31 -37.71 1.28
N TYR A 431 23.65 -37.83 2.56
CA TYR A 431 24.89 -38.44 3.03
C TYR A 431 24.58 -39.69 3.83
N PHE A 432 25.44 -40.71 3.68
CA PHE A 432 25.27 -42.01 4.31
C PHE A 432 26.60 -42.52 4.90
N THR A 433 26.54 -43.20 6.03
CA THR A 433 27.67 -44.03 6.53
C THR A 433 27.70 -45.35 5.78
N LYS A 434 28.84 -46.03 5.84
CA LYS A 434 28.88 -47.47 5.51
C LYS A 434 28.17 -48.25 6.62
N ARG A 435 27.45 -49.31 6.28
CA ARG A 435 26.75 -50.15 7.28
C ARG A 435 27.72 -50.78 8.28
N SER A 436 28.92 -51.18 7.83
CA SER A 436 30.02 -51.68 8.66
C SER A 436 30.41 -50.70 9.76
N ASP A 437 30.41 -49.40 9.48
CA ASP A 437 30.86 -48.36 10.42
C ASP A 437 29.90 -48.17 11.61
N CYS A 438 28.64 -48.53 11.43
CA CYS A 438 27.59 -48.44 12.45
C CYS A 438 27.35 -49.78 13.16
N LYS A 439 27.93 -50.92 12.66
CA LYS A 439 27.83 -52.22 13.30
C LYS A 439 28.76 -52.24 14.51
N GLY A 440 28.21 -52.44 15.72
CA GLY A 440 29.01 -52.43 16.94
C GLY A 440 29.40 -51.04 17.49
N CYS A 441 28.84 -49.99 16.95
CA CYS A 441 29.08 -48.64 17.45
C CYS A 441 28.49 -48.43 18.88
N PRO A 442 29.25 -47.91 19.84
CA PRO A 442 28.79 -47.76 21.25
C PRO A 442 27.61 -46.79 21.38
N ILE A 443 27.48 -45.85 20.48
CA ILE A 443 26.37 -44.86 20.45
C ILE A 443 25.28 -45.19 19.42
N LYS A 444 25.21 -46.43 18.94
CA LYS A 444 24.29 -46.81 17.88
C LYS A 444 22.84 -46.52 18.23
N GLU A 445 22.41 -46.91 19.42
CA GLU A 445 21.03 -46.75 19.86
C GLU A 445 20.57 -45.28 19.91
N SER A 446 21.41 -44.39 20.47
CA SER A 446 21.12 -42.95 20.55
C SER A 446 21.26 -42.24 19.20
N CYS A 447 22.14 -42.75 18.29
CA CYS A 447 22.43 -42.09 17.01
C CYS A 447 21.47 -42.49 15.88
N ILE A 448 21.23 -43.81 15.70
CA ILE A 448 20.47 -44.37 14.57
C ILE A 448 19.34 -45.33 14.96
N GLY A 449 19.24 -45.68 16.25
CA GLY A 449 18.24 -46.61 16.77
C GLY A 449 18.25 -47.93 16.02
N LYS A 450 17.12 -48.39 15.52
CA LYS A 450 16.93 -49.63 14.76
C LYS A 450 17.53 -49.62 13.34
N SER A 451 18.02 -48.46 12.84
CA SER A 451 18.58 -48.34 11.50
C SER A 451 19.96 -49.02 11.39
N HIS A 452 20.35 -49.40 10.17
CA HIS A 452 21.66 -50.03 9.89
C HIS A 452 22.74 -49.01 9.51
N GLU A 453 22.37 -47.77 9.15
CA GLU A 453 23.26 -46.71 8.69
C GLU A 453 22.73 -45.34 9.09
N LYS A 454 23.62 -44.37 9.33
CA LYS A 454 23.25 -42.96 9.55
C LYS A 454 22.96 -42.33 8.20
N ARG A 455 21.81 -41.65 8.12
CA ARG A 455 21.42 -40.82 6.98
C ARG A 455 21.33 -39.37 7.41
N ILE A 456 22.01 -38.48 6.70
CA ILE A 456 21.91 -37.04 6.88
C ILE A 456 21.32 -36.46 5.60
N ASN A 457 20.15 -35.87 5.72
CA ASN A 457 19.48 -35.18 4.61
C ASN A 457 19.47 -33.69 4.94
N ILE A 458 20.25 -32.90 4.20
CA ILE A 458 20.43 -31.49 4.41
C ILE A 458 20.14 -30.73 3.12
N THR A 459 19.74 -29.46 3.22
CA THR A 459 19.56 -28.65 2.00
C THR A 459 20.87 -28.48 1.24
N ALA A 460 20.83 -28.56 -0.08
CA ALA A 460 21.98 -28.32 -0.94
C ALA A 460 22.51 -26.89 -0.86
N TYR A 461 21.63 -25.96 -0.41
CA TYR A 461 21.90 -24.52 -0.27
C TYR A 461 22.37 -24.15 1.15
N ARG A 462 23.10 -25.03 1.83
CA ARG A 462 23.55 -24.80 3.22
C ARG A 462 24.43 -23.57 3.34
N GLU A 463 25.37 -23.38 2.43
CA GLU A 463 26.29 -22.25 2.46
C GLU A 463 25.58 -20.91 2.34
N GLU A 464 24.56 -20.83 1.46
CA GLU A 464 23.73 -19.63 1.28
C GLU A 464 22.92 -19.32 2.55
N TYR A 465 22.40 -20.36 3.21
CA TYR A 465 21.76 -20.21 4.52
C TYR A 465 22.70 -19.64 5.56
N GLU A 466 23.91 -20.20 5.69
CA GLU A 466 24.91 -19.76 6.68
C GLU A 466 25.36 -18.31 6.42
N ARG A 467 25.62 -17.95 5.15
CA ARG A 467 25.96 -16.57 4.78
C ARG A 467 24.81 -15.61 5.09
N ASN A 468 23.57 -15.97 4.80
CA ASN A 468 22.41 -15.13 5.12
C ASN A 468 22.20 -15.00 6.64
N ILE A 469 22.36 -16.09 7.40
CA ILE A 469 22.26 -16.06 8.87
C ILE A 469 23.34 -15.15 9.46
N ALA A 470 24.59 -15.23 8.97
CA ALA A 470 25.67 -14.37 9.41
C ALA A 470 25.36 -12.89 9.14
N ARG A 471 24.83 -12.56 7.96
CA ARG A 471 24.37 -11.19 7.62
C ARG A 471 23.30 -10.68 8.57
N ILE A 472 22.28 -11.49 8.88
CA ILE A 472 21.19 -11.11 9.78
C ILE A 472 21.67 -10.88 11.22
N LYS A 473 22.62 -11.68 11.70
CA LYS A 473 23.20 -11.57 13.05
C LYS A 473 24.10 -10.33 13.21
N SER A 474 24.60 -9.75 12.12
CA SER A 474 25.41 -8.53 12.14
C SER A 474 24.64 -7.33 12.71
N PRO A 475 25.32 -6.28 13.21
CA PRO A 475 24.65 -5.04 13.64
C PRO A 475 23.75 -4.42 12.56
N THR A 476 24.26 -4.34 11.31
CA THR A 476 23.52 -3.87 10.14
C THR A 476 22.30 -4.75 9.86
N GLY A 477 22.44 -6.08 9.94
CA GLY A 477 21.35 -7.01 9.71
C GLY A 477 20.21 -6.86 10.72
N ARG A 478 20.54 -6.67 11.99
CA ARG A 478 19.54 -6.40 13.05
C ARG A 478 18.78 -5.10 12.80
N TYR A 479 19.48 -4.04 12.42
CA TYR A 479 18.87 -2.77 12.04
C TYR A 479 17.94 -2.92 10.82
N LEU A 480 18.40 -3.57 9.75
CA LEU A 480 17.61 -3.75 8.52
C LEU A 480 16.38 -4.64 8.75
N LYS A 481 16.48 -5.66 9.59
CA LYS A 481 15.33 -6.48 10.01
C LYS A 481 14.25 -5.63 10.69
N SER A 482 14.63 -4.74 11.60
CA SER A 482 13.69 -3.80 12.23
C SER A 482 13.13 -2.79 11.23
N LYS A 483 13.97 -2.29 10.31
CA LYS A 483 13.57 -1.34 9.27
C LYS A 483 12.53 -1.90 8.31
N ARG A 484 12.57 -3.22 7.98
CA ARG A 484 11.55 -3.88 7.18
C ARG A 484 10.16 -3.64 7.74
N GLN A 485 9.97 -3.95 9.02
CA GLN A 485 8.68 -3.86 9.69
C GLN A 485 8.14 -2.43 9.64
N SER A 486 8.97 -1.45 9.99
CA SER A 486 8.59 -0.03 9.94
C SER A 486 8.38 0.52 8.52
N THR A 487 8.80 -0.21 7.48
CA THR A 487 8.63 0.19 6.07
C THR A 487 7.34 -0.37 5.50
N VAL A 488 7.12 -1.69 5.57
CA VAL A 488 6.06 -2.37 4.79
C VAL A 488 4.72 -2.38 5.52
N GLU A 489 4.72 -2.58 6.84
CA GLU A 489 3.48 -2.65 7.62
C GLU A 489 2.62 -1.37 7.54
N PRO A 490 3.19 -0.14 7.68
CA PRO A 490 2.43 1.09 7.50
C PRO A 490 1.89 1.28 6.08
N VAL A 491 2.60 0.77 5.06
CA VAL A 491 2.14 0.81 3.66
C VAL A 491 0.90 -0.05 3.51
N PHE A 492 0.95 -1.32 3.94
CA PHE A 492 -0.23 -2.19 3.90
C PHE A 492 -1.39 -1.67 4.76
N GLY A 493 -1.09 -1.10 5.93
CA GLY A 493 -2.09 -0.43 6.76
C GLY A 493 -2.80 0.67 5.97
N THR A 494 -2.05 1.54 5.30
CA THR A 494 -2.61 2.62 4.49
C THR A 494 -3.42 2.10 3.30
N LEU A 495 -2.90 1.12 2.53
CA LEU A 495 -3.60 0.54 1.39
C LEU A 495 -4.94 -0.09 1.78
N LYS A 496 -4.99 -0.80 2.90
CA LYS A 496 -6.19 -1.52 3.36
C LYS A 496 -7.22 -0.60 4.02
N GLU A 497 -6.78 0.32 4.88
CA GLU A 497 -7.68 1.12 5.68
C GLU A 497 -8.16 2.39 4.98
N PHE A 498 -7.31 2.97 4.13
CA PHE A 498 -7.54 4.30 3.54
C PHE A 498 -7.53 4.34 2.02
N MET A 499 -7.26 3.23 1.35
CA MET A 499 -7.14 3.18 -0.11
C MET A 499 -7.83 1.96 -0.74
N GLY A 500 -8.98 1.57 -0.20
CA GLY A 500 -9.91 0.61 -0.80
C GLY A 500 -9.42 -0.83 -0.97
N LEU A 501 -8.23 -1.21 -0.46
CA LEU A 501 -7.64 -2.52 -0.72
C LEU A 501 -7.96 -3.58 0.35
N ARG A 502 -9.01 -3.40 1.15
CA ARG A 502 -9.51 -4.48 2.05
C ARG A 502 -10.14 -5.63 1.27
N LYS A 503 -10.86 -5.29 0.22
CA LYS A 503 -11.59 -6.21 -0.65
C LYS A 503 -11.52 -5.68 -2.08
N VAL A 504 -11.29 -6.56 -3.06
CA VAL A 504 -11.50 -6.20 -4.47
C VAL A 504 -12.99 -6.28 -4.81
N ASN A 505 -13.46 -5.36 -5.64
CA ASN A 505 -14.85 -5.31 -6.12
C ASN A 505 -15.01 -5.95 -7.52
N THR A 506 -13.96 -6.59 -8.01
CA THR A 506 -13.86 -7.21 -9.33
C THR A 506 -13.71 -8.72 -9.20
N ILE A 507 -13.83 -9.46 -10.30
CA ILE A 507 -13.73 -10.90 -10.39
C ILE A 507 -12.51 -11.28 -11.24
N GLY A 508 -11.76 -12.28 -10.81
CA GLY A 508 -10.59 -12.81 -11.48
C GLY A 508 -9.28 -12.11 -11.11
N ILE A 509 -8.19 -12.87 -11.18
CA ILE A 509 -6.86 -12.44 -10.74
C ILE A 509 -6.33 -11.23 -11.53
N LYS A 510 -6.61 -11.18 -12.83
CA LYS A 510 -6.22 -10.04 -13.69
C LYS A 510 -6.88 -8.75 -13.23
N GLN A 511 -8.16 -8.79 -12.90
CA GLN A 511 -8.88 -7.61 -12.41
C GLN A 511 -8.44 -7.23 -10.99
N ALA A 512 -8.17 -8.23 -10.14
CA ALA A 512 -7.59 -7.99 -8.82
C ALA A 512 -6.22 -7.29 -8.92
N ASN A 513 -5.40 -7.69 -9.90
CA ASN A 513 -4.11 -7.05 -10.16
C ASN A 513 -4.25 -5.57 -10.54
N LYS A 514 -5.21 -5.22 -11.41
CA LYS A 514 -5.52 -3.82 -11.77
C LYS A 514 -5.92 -3.00 -10.55
N CYS A 515 -6.75 -3.57 -9.66
CA CYS A 515 -7.13 -2.91 -8.40
C CYS A 515 -5.91 -2.64 -7.51
N MET A 516 -4.98 -3.60 -7.42
CA MET A 516 -3.76 -3.45 -6.62
C MET A 516 -2.83 -2.37 -7.21
N HIS A 517 -2.69 -2.32 -8.54
CA HIS A 517 -1.93 -1.26 -9.22
C HIS A 517 -2.54 0.12 -8.97
N LEU A 518 -3.87 0.28 -9.11
CA LEU A 518 -4.56 1.55 -8.86
C LEU A 518 -4.39 2.03 -7.40
N SER A 519 -4.52 1.13 -6.43
CA SER A 519 -4.29 1.46 -5.02
C SER A 519 -2.84 1.87 -4.75
N ALA A 520 -1.87 1.18 -5.35
CA ALA A 520 -0.45 1.51 -5.24
C ALA A 520 -0.10 2.85 -5.91
N MET A 521 -0.70 3.16 -7.07
CA MET A 521 -0.57 4.47 -7.73
C MET A 521 -1.11 5.60 -6.86
N ALA A 522 -2.32 5.44 -6.32
CA ALA A 522 -2.92 6.42 -5.42
C ALA A 522 -2.03 6.69 -4.18
N TYR A 523 -1.46 5.62 -3.60
CA TYR A 523 -0.52 5.73 -2.50
C TYR A 523 0.74 6.52 -2.89
N ASN A 524 1.37 6.16 -4.01
CA ASN A 524 2.59 6.82 -4.48
C ASN A 524 2.36 8.30 -4.82
N LEU A 525 1.24 8.64 -5.48
CA LEU A 525 0.86 10.02 -5.79
C LEU A 525 0.65 10.87 -4.52
N LYS A 526 -0.02 10.32 -3.51
CA LYS A 526 -0.20 10.98 -2.21
C LYS A 526 1.13 11.22 -1.50
N LYS A 527 2.04 10.26 -1.56
CA LYS A 527 3.42 10.39 -1.05
C LYS A 527 4.20 11.46 -1.80
N TYR A 528 4.14 11.45 -3.11
CA TYR A 528 4.81 12.39 -4.00
C TYR A 528 4.38 13.83 -3.71
N LEU A 529 3.08 14.12 -3.73
CA LEU A 529 2.56 15.47 -3.45
C LEU A 529 2.95 15.97 -2.05
N LYS A 530 2.89 15.09 -1.04
CA LYS A 530 3.34 15.42 0.33
C LYS A 530 4.84 15.73 0.40
N PHE A 531 5.65 15.00 -0.36
CA PHE A 531 7.10 15.19 -0.41
C PHE A 531 7.45 16.53 -1.05
N ILE A 532 6.87 16.86 -2.22
CA ILE A 532 7.10 18.14 -2.90
C ILE A 532 6.68 19.32 -2.03
N GLN A 533 5.50 19.24 -1.39
CA GLN A 533 5.05 20.28 -0.48
C GLN A 533 6.01 20.52 0.69
N LYS A 534 6.57 19.45 1.27
CA LYS A 534 7.58 19.57 2.34
C LYS A 534 8.86 20.21 1.83
N ARG A 535 9.30 19.83 0.61
CA ARG A 535 10.51 20.36 -0.01
C ARG A 535 10.34 21.85 -0.34
N ALA A 536 9.20 22.27 -0.88
CA ALA A 536 8.88 23.67 -1.13
C ALA A 536 8.89 24.51 0.17
N LYS A 537 8.22 24.01 1.25
CA LYS A 537 8.22 24.69 2.56
C LYS A 537 9.63 24.79 3.14
N SER A 538 10.43 23.73 3.08
CA SER A 538 11.82 23.76 3.60
C SER A 538 12.74 24.67 2.76
N GLY A 539 12.52 24.76 1.47
CA GLY A 539 13.21 25.71 0.59
C GLY A 539 12.85 27.17 0.90
N ALA A 540 11.56 27.46 1.08
CA ALA A 540 11.08 28.80 1.47
C ALA A 540 11.60 29.22 2.86
N GLU A 541 11.60 28.29 3.86
CA GLU A 541 12.19 28.55 5.19
C GLU A 541 13.71 28.82 5.09
N SER A 542 14.42 28.11 4.21
CA SER A 542 15.86 28.34 4.01
C SER A 542 16.14 29.69 3.33
N LEU A 543 15.34 30.07 2.34
CA LEU A 543 15.44 31.37 1.68
C LEU A 543 15.08 32.52 2.64
N PHE A 544 14.01 32.36 3.43
CA PHE A 544 13.61 33.36 4.42
C PHE A 544 14.73 33.59 5.45
N LEU A 545 15.34 32.52 5.97
CA LEU A 545 16.50 32.62 6.88
C LEU A 545 17.72 33.25 6.19
N TYR A 546 17.88 33.04 4.87
CA TYR A 546 18.97 33.63 4.10
C TYR A 546 18.85 35.15 3.98
N PHE A 547 17.64 35.70 3.84
CA PHE A 547 17.37 37.13 3.70
C PHE A 547 17.17 37.87 5.03
N LEU A 548 17.14 37.17 6.17
CA LEU A 548 17.05 37.83 7.48
C LEU A 548 18.34 38.61 7.80
N PRO A 549 18.22 39.84 8.28
CA PRO A 549 19.39 40.63 8.75
C PRO A 549 20.14 39.88 9.84
N LYS A 550 21.47 39.98 9.86
CA LYS A 550 22.35 39.31 10.86
C LYS A 550 21.92 39.63 12.30
N THR A 551 21.48 40.86 12.56
CA THR A 551 20.98 41.32 13.87
C THR A 551 19.75 40.54 14.36
N VAL A 552 18.81 40.22 13.44
CA VAL A 552 17.61 39.42 13.78
C VAL A 552 17.97 37.97 14.05
N LEU A 553 18.91 37.40 13.30
CA LEU A 553 19.43 36.05 13.52
C LEU A 553 20.15 35.91 14.87
N GLN A 554 20.94 36.91 15.26
CA GLN A 554 21.63 36.95 16.56
C GLN A 554 20.63 37.07 17.73
N ASN A 555 19.60 37.89 17.62
CA ASN A 555 18.56 38.03 18.64
C ASN A 555 17.69 36.77 18.79
N VAL A 556 17.39 36.09 17.70
CA VAL A 556 16.68 34.80 17.72
C VAL A 556 17.57 33.71 18.33
N ALA A 557 18.87 33.67 18.00
CA ALA A 557 19.84 32.75 18.59
C ALA A 557 19.98 32.98 20.12
N TRP A 558 20.02 34.25 20.54
CA TRP A 558 20.12 34.62 21.96
C TRP A 558 18.87 34.23 22.77
N LEU A 559 17.66 34.39 22.18
CA LEU A 559 16.39 33.93 22.77
C LEU A 559 16.35 32.41 22.97
N PHE A 560 16.86 31.64 22.00
CA PHE A 560 16.91 30.17 22.09
C PHE A 560 18.00 29.67 23.07
N LEU A 561 19.06 30.43 23.29
CA LEU A 561 20.11 30.08 24.24
C LEU A 561 19.72 30.38 25.71
N LYS A 562 18.85 31.39 25.94
CA LYS A 562 18.37 31.79 27.27
C LYS A 562 17.09 31.09 27.79
N ALA A 563 16.40 30.27 26.95
CA ALA A 563 15.21 29.53 27.34
C ALA A 563 15.47 28.01 27.43
N PRO A 564 16.11 27.49 28.46
CA PRO A 564 16.47 26.06 28.56
C PRO A 564 15.28 25.12 28.85
N ASN A 565 14.10 25.62 29.24
CA ASN A 565 13.03 24.80 29.83
C ASN A 565 11.74 24.62 29.03
N LEU A 566 11.74 24.84 27.71
CA LEU A 566 10.52 24.72 26.88
C LEU A 566 10.60 23.60 25.81
N ALA A 567 11.31 22.53 26.06
CA ALA A 567 11.49 21.48 25.08
C ALA A 567 11.16 20.07 25.63
N HIS A 568 9.89 19.71 25.56
CA HIS A 568 9.48 18.32 25.64
C HIS A 568 8.67 17.94 24.39
N SER A 569 9.35 17.78 23.24
CA SER A 569 8.91 16.93 22.13
C SER A 569 10.07 16.67 21.15
N GLN A 570 10.22 15.43 20.69
CA GLN A 570 11.28 15.01 19.75
C GLN A 570 11.27 15.73 18.40
N VAL A 571 10.17 16.40 18.05
CA VAL A 571 10.02 17.17 16.80
C VAL A 571 10.72 18.53 16.91
N GLN A 572 10.78 19.12 18.08
CA GLN A 572 11.48 20.40 18.30
C GLN A 572 13.02 20.23 18.30
N SER A 573 13.55 19.09 18.76
CA SER A 573 14.99 18.86 18.81
C SER A 573 15.65 18.81 17.42
N LYS A 574 14.96 18.25 16.40
CA LYS A 574 15.44 18.23 15.00
C LYS A 574 15.42 19.61 14.33
N LYS A 575 14.42 20.44 14.65
CA LYS A 575 14.37 21.84 14.14
C LYS A 575 15.46 22.70 14.80
N GLN A 576 15.67 22.55 16.08
CA GLN A 576 16.73 23.25 16.82
C GLN A 576 18.15 22.87 16.34
N SER A 577 18.42 21.59 16.06
CA SER A 577 19.74 21.16 15.56
C SER A 577 20.03 21.68 14.16
N ARG A 578 19.01 21.82 13.33
CA ARG A 578 19.15 22.38 11.97
C ARG A 578 19.34 23.89 11.99
N LEU A 579 18.64 24.59 12.86
CA LEU A 579 18.81 26.03 13.09
C LEU A 579 20.19 26.35 13.67
N LYS A 580 20.67 25.58 14.66
CA LYS A 580 22.02 25.72 15.23
C LYS A 580 23.13 25.49 14.20
N ARG A 581 22.98 24.52 13.28
CA ARG A 581 23.94 24.30 12.18
C ARG A 581 23.95 25.45 11.18
N LEU A 582 22.79 26.02 10.84
CA LEU A 582 22.70 27.15 9.91
C LEU A 582 23.27 28.45 10.48
N ILE A 583 23.13 28.65 11.80
CA ILE A 583 23.68 29.80 12.52
C ILE A 583 25.21 29.69 12.64
N LEU A 584 25.74 28.49 12.95
CA LEU A 584 27.18 28.23 13.09
C LEU A 584 27.97 28.31 11.77
N VAL A 585 27.34 28.14 10.62
CA VAL A 585 27.97 28.27 9.31
C VAL A 585 28.07 29.74 8.86
N ARG A 586 27.37 30.68 9.53
CA ARG A 586 27.32 32.10 9.14
C ARG A 586 27.95 33.08 10.16
N THR A 587 28.27 32.61 11.36
CA THR A 587 29.11 33.33 12.32
C THR A 587 30.56 32.96 12.12
#